data_a0590c44e9a4bd8269e9f6c091740796
#
_entry.id   a0590c44e9a4bd8269e9f6c091740796
#
_cell.length_a   1.000
_cell.length_b   1.000
_cell.length_c   1.000
_cell.angle_alpha   90.00
_cell.angle_beta   90.00
_cell.angle_gamma   90.00
#
_symmetry.space_group_name_H-M   'P 1'
#
loop_
_entity.id
_entity.type
_entity.pdbx_description
1 polymer ?
#
loop_
_entity_poly.entity_id
_entity_poly.type
_entity_poly.pdbx_seq_one_letter_code
_entity_poly.pdbx_strand_id
1 'polypeptide(L)'
;MKHDVFNQYVERVADLFSIKKEDIFSKSKKREFVDARHLVYYLCSKRPMQITYIQKYMNEAGYDIKHSSIIHGISAVEQKMAEDKDYVSIVKDVERAVFI
;
A
#
# COMPACT_ATOMS: atom_id res chain seq x y z
N MET A 1 14.01 -3.66 -9.39
CA MET A 1 13.30 -2.42 -9.73
C MET A 1 11.93 -2.37 -9.10
N LYS A 2 11.00 -3.22 -9.54
CA LYS A 2 9.65 -3.23 -8.95
C LYS A 2 9.66 -3.59 -7.46
N HIS A 3 10.50 -4.53 -7.07
CA HIS A 3 10.60 -4.94 -5.67
C HIS A 3 11.13 -3.79 -4.80
N ASP A 4 12.06 -3.01 -5.33
CA ASP A 4 12.58 -1.83 -4.61
C ASP A 4 11.51 -0.77 -4.41
N VAL A 5 10.70 -0.54 -5.44
CA VAL A 5 9.56 0.39 -5.35
C VAL A 5 8.58 -0.09 -4.28
N PHE A 6 8.24 -1.37 -4.30
CA PHE A 6 7.35 -1.98 -3.31
C PHE A 6 7.89 -1.76 -1.89
N ASN A 7 9.17 -2.07 -1.67
CA ASN A 7 9.79 -1.94 -0.35
C ASN A 7 9.82 -0.49 0.12
N GLN A 8 10.09 0.45 -0.77
CA GLN A 8 10.11 1.87 -0.39
C GLN A 8 8.71 2.35 0.00
N TYR A 9 7.67 1.94 -0.72
CA TYR A 9 6.30 2.30 -0.35
C TYR A 9 5.90 1.67 0.99
N VAL A 10 6.29 0.41 1.24
CA VAL A 10 6.02 -0.22 2.54
C VAL A 10 6.64 0.60 3.67
N GLU A 11 7.89 1.00 3.52
CA GLU A 11 8.58 1.80 4.54
C GLU A 11 7.92 3.16 4.75
N ARG A 12 7.59 3.85 3.65
CA ARG A 12 6.97 5.18 3.74
C ARG A 12 5.58 5.12 4.36
N VAL A 13 4.79 4.11 3.98
CA VAL A 13 3.45 3.94 4.53
C VAL A 13 3.52 3.56 6.01
N ALA A 14 4.45 2.69 6.38
CA ALA A 14 4.64 2.34 7.79
C ALA A 14 4.97 3.58 8.63
N ASP A 15 5.87 4.43 8.13
CA ASP A 15 6.22 5.68 8.79
C ASP A 15 5.01 6.60 8.92
N LEU A 16 4.23 6.74 7.85
CA LEU A 16 3.04 7.58 7.83
C LEU A 16 2.03 7.17 8.90
N PHE A 17 1.84 5.86 9.07
CA PHE A 17 0.88 5.34 10.04
C PHE A 17 1.49 5.12 11.43
N SER A 18 2.78 5.40 11.60
CA SER A 18 3.51 5.16 12.85
C SER A 18 3.41 3.70 13.31
N ILE A 19 3.54 2.79 12.37
CA ILE A 19 3.54 1.35 12.63
C ILE A 19 4.82 0.74 12.09
N LYS A 20 5.07 -0.52 12.41
CA LYS A 20 6.21 -1.26 11.89
C LYS A 20 5.87 -1.82 10.52
N LYS A 21 6.87 -1.96 9.64
CA LYS A 21 6.59 -2.59 8.35
C LYS A 21 6.10 -4.03 8.50
N GLU A 22 6.53 -4.73 9.57
CA GLU A 22 6.03 -6.08 9.87
C GLU A 22 4.52 -6.08 10.13
N ASP A 23 3.98 -4.99 10.66
CA ASP A 23 2.54 -4.86 10.91
C ASP A 23 1.73 -4.86 9.60
N ILE A 24 2.31 -4.32 8.53
CA ILE A 24 1.66 -4.32 7.21
C ILE A 24 1.47 -5.76 6.72
N PHE A 25 2.42 -6.64 7.03
CA PHE A 25 2.38 -8.04 6.60
C PHE A 25 1.75 -8.97 7.63
N SER A 26 1.22 -8.42 8.72
CA SER A 26 0.55 -9.23 9.74
C SER A 26 -0.89 -9.51 9.31
N LYS A 27 -1.47 -10.56 9.88
CA LYS A 27 -2.87 -10.92 9.59
C LYS A 27 -3.86 -10.18 10.47
N SER A 28 -3.39 -9.23 11.25
CA SER A 28 -4.26 -8.41 12.09
C SER A 28 -5.23 -7.60 11.26
N LYS A 29 -6.47 -7.49 11.73
CA LYS A 29 -7.50 -6.67 11.10
C LYS A 29 -7.62 -5.30 11.74
N LYS A 30 -6.64 -4.90 12.52
CA LYS A 30 -6.57 -3.56 13.09
C LYS A 30 -6.71 -2.53 11.98
N ARG A 31 -7.54 -1.51 12.20
CA ARG A 31 -7.91 -0.56 11.15
C ARG A 31 -6.69 0.07 10.49
N GLU A 32 -5.73 0.54 11.26
CA GLU A 32 -4.56 1.21 10.71
C GLU A 32 -3.69 0.26 9.89
N PHE A 33 -3.64 -1.03 10.24
CA PHE A 33 -2.87 -2.01 9.46
C PHE A 33 -3.56 -2.31 8.13
N VAL A 34 -4.89 -2.41 8.14
CA VAL A 34 -5.68 -2.62 6.93
C VAL A 34 -5.54 -1.43 6.00
N ASP A 35 -5.69 -0.21 6.54
CA ASP A 35 -5.59 1.01 5.75
C ASP A 35 -4.18 1.18 5.16
N ALA A 36 -3.14 0.82 5.91
CA ALA A 36 -1.76 0.87 5.43
C ALA A 36 -1.56 -0.09 4.25
N ARG A 37 -2.05 -1.34 4.35
CA ARG A 37 -1.97 -2.31 3.25
C ARG A 37 -2.64 -1.78 1.99
N HIS A 38 -3.85 -1.24 2.13
CA HIS A 38 -4.60 -0.70 1.00
C HIS A 38 -3.82 0.41 0.32
N LEU A 39 -3.18 1.28 1.09
CA LEU A 39 -2.41 2.39 0.54
C LEU A 39 -1.17 1.88 -0.23
N VAL A 40 -0.50 0.85 0.29
CA VAL A 40 0.62 0.21 -0.43
C VAL A 40 0.14 -0.30 -1.79
N TYR A 41 -1.00 -1.00 -1.83
CA TYR A 41 -1.54 -1.53 -3.08
C TYR A 41 -1.81 -0.41 -4.08
N TYR A 42 -2.45 0.67 -3.62
CA TYR A 42 -2.78 1.80 -4.48
C TYR A 42 -1.51 2.45 -5.05
N LEU A 43 -0.55 2.75 -4.19
CA LEU A 43 0.68 3.43 -4.59
C LEU A 43 1.46 2.60 -5.61
N CYS A 44 1.57 1.30 -5.37
CA CYS A 44 2.25 0.41 -6.31
C CYS A 44 1.52 0.37 -7.65
N SER A 45 0.19 0.31 -7.64
CA SER A 45 -0.59 0.24 -8.88
C SER A 45 -0.41 1.48 -9.75
N LYS A 46 -0.10 2.63 -9.13
CA LYS A 46 0.12 3.89 -9.87
C LYS A 46 1.52 4.00 -10.49
N ARG A 47 2.42 3.08 -10.19
CA ARG A 47 3.80 3.09 -10.70
C ARG A 47 4.07 2.41 -12.03
N PRO A 48 3.26 1.98 -12.84
CA PRO A 48 2.13 1.06 -12.79
C PRO A 48 2.57 -0.39 -12.58
N MET A 49 2.54 -0.82 -11.35
CA MET A 49 2.87 -2.20 -11.00
C MET A 49 1.62 -3.06 -11.16
N GLN A 50 1.74 -4.14 -11.89
CA GLN A 50 0.62 -5.07 -12.07
C GLN A 50 0.28 -5.77 -10.76
N ILE A 51 -1.00 -6.10 -10.59
CA ILE A 51 -1.50 -6.75 -9.38
C ILE A 51 -0.75 -8.06 -9.10
N THR A 52 -0.37 -8.80 -10.13
CA THR A 52 0.40 -10.02 -10.00
C THR A 52 1.69 -9.81 -9.22
N TYR A 53 2.39 -8.70 -9.47
CA TYR A 53 3.64 -8.39 -8.76
C TYR A 53 3.37 -7.96 -7.33
N ILE A 54 2.30 -7.21 -7.10
CA ILE A 54 1.92 -6.80 -5.74
C ILE A 54 1.62 -8.05 -4.91
N GLN A 55 0.85 -8.98 -5.47
CA GLN A 55 0.54 -10.25 -4.81
C GLN A 55 1.81 -11.03 -4.50
N LYS A 56 2.71 -11.13 -5.47
CA LYS A 56 3.96 -11.86 -5.30
C LYS A 56 4.78 -11.30 -4.13
N TYR A 57 4.94 -9.98 -4.08
CA TYR A 57 5.77 -9.36 -3.05
C TYR A 57 5.12 -9.46 -1.67
N MET A 58 3.80 -9.35 -1.59
CA MET A 58 3.08 -9.56 -0.33
C MET A 58 3.27 -11.00 0.16
N ASN A 59 3.12 -11.97 -0.75
CA ASN A 59 3.31 -13.39 -0.40
C ASN A 59 4.73 -13.69 0.06
N GLU A 60 5.72 -13.11 -0.61
CA GLU A 60 7.12 -13.28 -0.23
C GLU A 60 7.42 -12.71 1.15
N ALA A 61 6.68 -11.66 1.54
CA ALA A 61 6.80 -11.06 2.86
C ALA A 61 5.98 -11.78 3.93
N GLY A 62 5.30 -12.87 3.56
CA GLY A 62 4.54 -13.68 4.50
C GLY A 62 3.05 -13.38 4.57
N TYR A 63 2.56 -12.50 3.72
CA TYR A 63 1.13 -12.14 3.71
C TYR A 63 0.46 -12.72 2.47
N ASP A 64 -0.22 -13.84 2.66
CA ASP A 64 -0.91 -14.53 1.57
C ASP A 64 -2.21 -13.80 1.22
N ILE A 65 -2.34 -13.35 -0.03
CA ILE A 65 -3.46 -12.51 -0.44
C ILE A 65 -3.87 -12.85 -1.87
N LYS A 66 -5.15 -12.63 -2.17
CA LYS A 66 -5.73 -12.85 -3.51
C LYS A 66 -5.83 -11.53 -4.27
N HIS A 67 -5.89 -11.62 -5.60
CA HIS A 67 -6.06 -10.46 -6.47
C HIS A 67 -7.28 -9.62 -6.08
N SER A 68 -8.41 -10.26 -5.77
CA SER A 68 -9.63 -9.55 -5.41
C SER A 68 -9.45 -8.65 -4.19
N SER A 69 -8.67 -9.09 -3.21
CA SER A 69 -8.39 -8.30 -2.02
C SER A 69 -7.55 -7.07 -2.34
N ILE A 70 -6.59 -7.22 -3.26
CA ILE A 70 -5.76 -6.09 -3.70
C ILE A 70 -6.62 -5.07 -4.44
N ILE A 71 -7.47 -5.52 -5.35
CA ILE A 71 -8.39 -4.65 -6.10
C ILE A 71 -9.33 -3.92 -5.14
N HIS A 72 -9.86 -4.64 -4.15
CA HIS A 72 -10.71 -4.02 -3.13
C HIS A 72 -9.96 -2.93 -2.36
N GLY A 73 -8.72 -3.19 -1.97
CA GLY A 73 -7.91 -2.21 -1.26
C GLY A 73 -7.64 -0.96 -2.07
N ILE A 74 -7.34 -1.12 -3.36
CA ILE A 74 -7.14 0.01 -4.28
C ILE A 74 -8.42 0.85 -4.36
N SER A 75 -9.57 0.20 -4.52
CA SER A 75 -10.86 0.90 -4.58
C SER A 75 -11.15 1.65 -3.29
N ALA A 76 -10.81 1.07 -2.14
CA ALA A 76 -11.02 1.73 -0.85
C ALA A 76 -10.22 3.03 -0.73
N VAL A 77 -8.98 3.03 -1.23
CA VAL A 77 -8.15 4.24 -1.24
C VAL A 77 -8.73 5.28 -2.19
N GLU A 78 -9.14 4.86 -3.38
CA GLU A 78 -9.75 5.77 -4.36
C GLU A 78 -10.99 6.44 -3.81
N GLN A 79 -11.81 5.69 -3.07
CA GLN A 79 -13.01 6.23 -2.44
C GLN A 79 -12.65 7.27 -1.37
N LYS A 80 -11.66 7.00 -0.54
CA LYS A 80 -11.19 7.97 0.45
C LYS A 80 -10.67 9.24 -0.21
N MET A 81 -9.94 9.10 -1.31
CA MET A 81 -9.42 10.26 -2.05
C MET A 81 -10.54 11.11 -2.64
N ALA A 82 -11.64 10.48 -3.06
CA ALA A 82 -12.79 11.20 -3.59
C ALA A 82 -13.53 11.99 -2.51
N GLU A 83 -13.42 11.57 -1.26
CA GLU A 83 -14.17 12.15 -0.14
C GLU A 83 -13.36 13.12 0.72
N ASP A 84 -12.02 13.05 0.66
CA ASP A 84 -11.14 13.77 1.59
C ASP A 84 -9.93 14.35 0.86
N LYS A 85 -9.92 15.67 0.73
CA LYS A 85 -8.83 16.38 0.04
C LYS A 85 -7.52 16.31 0.82
N ASP A 86 -7.58 16.27 2.13
CA ASP A 86 -6.37 16.15 2.96
C ASP A 86 -5.71 14.79 2.73
N TYR A 87 -6.52 13.76 2.58
CA TYR A 87 -6.01 12.42 2.29
C TYR A 87 -5.30 12.41 0.92
N VAL A 88 -5.85 13.09 -0.07
CA VAL A 88 -5.22 13.21 -1.40
C VAL A 88 -3.83 13.84 -1.27
N SER A 89 -3.70 14.90 -0.50
CA SER A 89 -2.40 15.55 -0.28
C SER A 89 -1.40 14.61 0.35
N ILE A 90 -1.82 13.85 1.36
CA ILE A 90 -0.96 12.88 2.04
C ILE A 90 -0.48 11.82 1.07
N VAL A 91 -1.38 11.28 0.26
CA VAL A 91 -1.04 10.25 -0.74
C VAL A 91 -0.03 10.78 -1.74
N LYS A 92 -0.23 12.01 -2.24
CA LYS A 92 0.69 12.62 -3.20
C LYS A 92 2.08 12.86 -2.61
N ASP A 93 2.14 13.24 -1.34
CA ASP A 93 3.42 13.42 -0.66
C ASP A 93 4.20 12.11 -0.58
N VAL A 94 3.52 11.01 -0.27
CA VAL A 94 4.16 9.69 -0.23
C VAL A 94 4.63 9.28 -1.63
N GLU A 95 3.82 9.52 -2.65
CA GLU A 95 4.22 9.21 -4.04
C GLU A 95 5.50 9.93 -4.42
N ARG A 96 5.64 11.20 -4.04
CA ARG A 96 6.83 11.99 -4.36
C ARG A 96 8.08 11.57 -3.61
N ALA A 97 7.91 10.91 -2.47
CA ALA A 97 9.02 10.51 -1.62
C ALA A 97 9.75 9.26 -2.12
N VAL A 98 9.21 8.59 -3.12
CA VAL A 98 9.80 7.36 -3.68
C VAL A 98 10.37 7.66 -5.06
N PHE A 99 11.69 7.50 -5.19
CA PHE A 99 12.43 7.76 -6.41
C PHE A 99 13.06 6.47 -6.92
N ILE A 100 12.73 6.09 -8.13
CA ILE A 100 13.45 5.02 -8.84
C ILE A 100 13.38 5.25 -10.33
#